data_f55874f5ea214214f0830a0807445441
#
_entry.id   f55874f5ea214214f0830a0807445441
#
_cell.length_a   1.000
_cell.length_b   1.000
_cell.length_c   1.000
_cell.angle_alpha   90.00
_cell.angle_beta   90.00
_cell.angle_gamma   90.00
#
_symmetry.space_group_name_H-M   'P 1'
#
loop_
_entity.id
_entity.type
_entity.pdbx_description
1 polymer ?
#
loop_
_entity_poly.entity_id
_entity_poly.type
_entity_poly.pdbx_seq_one_letter_code
_entity_poly.pdbx_strand_id
1 'polypeptide(L)'
;MGEVPPARTRVFPGKRAKSRANTGVESPPFMRRPPSTLVLVLHGHIPDVLGHGTWPHGANWLYEAAAETYLPFLVAVERLLMAGIPVKATVGMTPVLCEQLQDPRFAPGFDAYLAQRARAAREDEERLLAAGDAHAASLAASWSAFYAGHRADFARRPNGLIPAFRRLAKRGALEMIASAATHGFLPLLPNDRAIDRQLDAGLATHRRHFGRDARGIWLPECAYRPAGPWTSPADGHVEIRCGLEDFLAARGLKYFFVETHLVTGGRHVPAYGGEVDLPERGRTPYRIHSVRASDGTRVGVFARDPLSSQQVWSGKVGYPGDGRYLEFHKKRAPSGHRYWRVTDSKLDLGHKLPYDRAAVAAALASHAEHFVRLLESAPSPPGGDAPVVVAMFDFELFGHWWFEGVDFLEAVFTRLLGSDKVVLRTASEALAASPAPDVLGLSSGTWGRGGDFQVWWNDHTIAYWKEVDAVERALEMFEKRRAAIPPPLFAALEQQALLLQSSDWPFLIDNEVSKDYAETRIREHVGDFWHLARMADSGLVDDAAFAAIAKRDRLFEPELASR
;
A
#
# COMPACT_ATOMS: atom_id res chain seq x y z
N MET A 1 -57.18 16.95 28.42
CA MET A 1 -58.02 18.16 28.52
C MET A 1 -57.10 19.28 28.95
N GLY A 2 -56.99 20.33 28.12
CA GLY A 2 -56.15 21.49 28.37
C GLY A 2 -55.82 22.16 27.05
N GLU A 3 -56.80 22.94 26.54
CA GLU A 3 -56.68 23.70 25.27
C GLU A 3 -55.72 24.87 25.41
N VAL A 4 -54.91 25.11 24.39
CA VAL A 4 -54.06 26.29 24.24
C VAL A 4 -54.76 27.28 23.27
N PRO A 5 -54.96 28.55 23.62
CA PRO A 5 -55.62 29.54 22.74
C PRO A 5 -54.70 30.13 21.67
N PRO A 6 -55.28 30.63 20.56
CA PRO A 6 -54.50 31.10 19.39
C PRO A 6 -53.94 32.54 19.58
N ALA A 7 -52.73 32.73 19.03
CA ALA A 7 -52.02 34.01 19.04
C ALA A 7 -52.66 35.04 18.11
N ARG A 8 -52.87 36.27 18.59
CA ARG A 8 -53.42 37.41 17.87
C ARG A 8 -52.35 38.06 16.95
N THR A 9 -52.68 38.20 15.69
CA THR A 9 -51.92 38.95 14.66
C THR A 9 -52.09 40.44 14.92
N ARG A 10 -51.00 41.18 15.12
CA ARG A 10 -50.98 42.65 15.07
C ARG A 10 -50.57 43.15 13.70
N VAL A 11 -51.45 43.91 13.05
CA VAL A 11 -51.23 44.66 11.83
C VAL A 11 -50.59 46.02 12.16
N PHE A 12 -49.44 46.33 11.55
CA PHE A 12 -48.84 47.68 11.58
C PHE A 12 -48.99 48.36 10.22
N PRO A 13 -49.25 49.68 10.19
CA PRO A 13 -49.51 50.43 8.95
C PRO A 13 -48.22 50.74 8.19
N GLY A 14 -48.30 50.66 6.86
CA GLY A 14 -47.19 50.85 5.95
C GLY A 14 -46.68 52.28 5.88
N LYS A 15 -45.34 52.43 5.89
CA LYS A 15 -44.65 53.64 5.43
C LYS A 15 -44.15 53.43 4.02
N ARG A 16 -44.55 54.28 3.09
CA ARG A 16 -44.02 54.39 1.72
C ARG A 16 -42.53 54.70 1.77
N ALA A 17 -41.67 53.77 1.30
CA ALA A 17 -40.27 54.03 1.08
C ALA A 17 -40.04 54.53 -0.35
N LYS A 18 -39.33 55.65 -0.47
CA LYS A 18 -38.92 56.28 -1.73
C LYS A 18 -37.95 55.35 -2.49
N SER A 19 -38.18 55.18 -3.80
CA SER A 19 -37.28 54.50 -4.72
C SER A 19 -35.89 55.15 -4.68
N ARG A 20 -34.89 54.37 -4.23
CA ARG A 20 -33.48 54.67 -4.44
C ARG A 20 -33.01 53.97 -5.71
N ALA A 21 -32.34 54.70 -6.56
CA ALA A 21 -31.71 54.26 -7.78
C ALA A 21 -30.85 53.01 -7.52
N ASN A 22 -31.05 52.03 -8.36
CA ASN A 22 -30.30 50.77 -8.40
C ASN A 22 -28.88 51.07 -8.91
N THR A 23 -27.92 51.34 -8.03
CA THR A 23 -26.51 51.28 -8.38
C THR A 23 -26.16 49.79 -8.48
N GLY A 24 -26.01 49.32 -9.72
CA GLY A 24 -25.56 47.98 -10.02
C GLY A 24 -24.21 47.69 -9.35
N VAL A 25 -24.26 47.06 -8.19
CA VAL A 25 -23.11 46.36 -7.67
C VAL A 25 -23.02 45.06 -8.51
N GLU A 26 -22.18 45.08 -9.54
CA GLU A 26 -21.78 43.85 -10.21
C GLU A 26 -21.23 42.93 -9.14
N SER A 27 -21.90 41.79 -8.94
CA SER A 27 -21.37 40.70 -8.12
C SER A 27 -19.97 40.36 -8.64
N PRO A 28 -18.96 40.25 -7.78
CA PRO A 28 -17.62 39.87 -8.25
C PRO A 28 -17.73 38.59 -9.06
N PRO A 29 -17.02 38.47 -10.19
CA PRO A 29 -17.07 37.29 -11.02
C PRO A 29 -16.83 36.09 -10.13
N PHE A 30 -17.71 35.10 -10.19
CA PHE A 30 -17.53 33.79 -9.51
C PHE A 30 -16.14 33.32 -9.90
N MET A 31 -15.15 33.47 -9.03
CA MET A 31 -13.82 32.90 -9.25
C MET A 31 -14.03 31.39 -9.35
N ARG A 32 -13.86 30.83 -10.56
CA ARG A 32 -13.92 29.39 -10.78
C ARG A 32 -12.92 28.78 -9.80
N ARG A 33 -13.41 27.86 -8.98
CA ARG A 33 -12.56 27.08 -8.08
C ARG A 33 -11.47 26.38 -8.91
N PRO A 34 -10.20 26.43 -8.49
CA PRO A 34 -9.14 25.72 -9.21
C PRO A 34 -9.38 24.21 -9.16
N PRO A 35 -9.06 23.48 -10.22
CA PRO A 35 -9.23 22.03 -10.25
C PRO A 35 -8.41 21.34 -9.16
N SER A 36 -8.98 20.32 -8.56
CA SER A 36 -8.25 19.47 -7.60
C SER A 36 -7.17 18.65 -8.31
N THR A 37 -6.07 18.39 -7.62
CA THR A 37 -5.03 17.49 -8.10
C THR A 37 -5.22 16.12 -7.47
N LEU A 38 -5.45 15.06 -8.26
CA LEU A 38 -5.42 13.69 -7.77
C LEU A 38 -4.00 13.14 -7.83
N VAL A 39 -3.49 12.70 -6.68
CA VAL A 39 -2.30 11.87 -6.53
C VAL A 39 -2.75 10.49 -6.09
N LEU A 40 -2.94 9.57 -7.06
CA LEU A 40 -3.22 8.17 -6.77
C LEU A 40 -1.92 7.46 -6.42
N VAL A 41 -1.87 6.84 -5.24
CA VAL A 41 -0.71 6.10 -4.74
C VAL A 41 -1.10 4.65 -4.49
N LEU A 42 -0.38 3.73 -5.11
CA LEU A 42 -0.57 2.29 -4.97
C LEU A 42 0.70 1.68 -4.38
N HIS A 43 0.60 1.08 -3.21
CA HIS A 43 1.72 0.44 -2.51
C HIS A 43 1.61 -1.07 -2.60
N GLY A 44 2.49 -1.70 -3.38
CA GLY A 44 2.58 -3.16 -3.53
C GLY A 44 3.62 -3.77 -2.59
N HIS A 45 3.18 -4.74 -1.79
CA HIS A 45 4.03 -5.46 -0.87
C HIS A 45 3.55 -6.89 -0.64
N ILE A 46 4.48 -7.84 -0.79
CA ILE A 46 4.36 -9.24 -0.32
C ILE A 46 5.71 -9.57 0.34
N PRO A 47 5.73 -10.09 1.56
CA PRO A 47 6.97 -10.51 2.21
C PRO A 47 7.68 -11.58 1.40
N ASP A 48 8.91 -11.93 1.75
CA ASP A 48 9.61 -13.02 1.07
C ASP A 48 8.89 -14.34 1.29
N VAL A 49 8.32 -14.91 0.22
CA VAL A 49 7.55 -16.17 0.23
C VAL A 49 8.10 -17.21 -0.74
N LEU A 50 8.93 -16.81 -1.71
CA LEU A 50 9.56 -17.75 -2.64
C LEU A 50 10.60 -18.59 -1.88
N GLY A 51 10.47 -19.92 -1.94
CA GLY A 51 11.35 -20.83 -1.21
C GLY A 51 10.84 -21.22 0.18
N HIS A 52 9.73 -20.61 0.65
CA HIS A 52 9.13 -20.86 1.96
C HIS A 52 7.76 -21.55 1.88
N GLY A 53 7.66 -22.56 1.05
CA GLY A 53 6.43 -23.31 0.84
C GLY A 53 5.60 -22.78 -0.32
N THR A 54 4.42 -23.39 -0.49
CA THR A 54 3.52 -23.06 -1.60
C THR A 54 2.16 -22.58 -1.10
N TRP A 55 1.53 -23.31 -0.20
CA TRP A 55 0.18 -23.07 0.29
C TRP A 55 0.09 -23.51 1.77
N PRO A 56 -0.72 -22.87 2.62
CA PRO A 56 -1.57 -21.70 2.38
C PRO A 56 -0.82 -20.36 2.31
N HIS A 57 0.35 -20.22 2.93
CA HIS A 57 1.15 -19.02 3.07
C HIS A 57 2.54 -19.23 2.47
N GLY A 58 2.67 -19.10 1.18
CA GLY A 58 3.92 -19.31 0.45
C GLY A 58 3.82 -18.70 -0.95
N ALA A 59 4.49 -19.28 -1.92
CA ALA A 59 4.56 -18.79 -3.29
C ALA A 59 3.19 -18.50 -3.94
N ASN A 60 2.14 -19.23 -3.54
CA ASN A 60 0.78 -18.97 -4.05
C ASN A 60 0.27 -17.57 -3.68
N TRP A 61 0.65 -17.01 -2.55
CA TRP A 61 0.27 -15.65 -2.19
C TRP A 61 0.80 -14.62 -3.19
N LEU A 62 2.09 -14.74 -3.54
CA LEU A 62 2.70 -13.91 -4.58
C LEU A 62 2.04 -14.13 -5.95
N TYR A 63 1.75 -15.39 -6.32
CA TYR A 63 1.11 -15.69 -7.60
C TYR A 63 -0.33 -15.20 -7.67
N GLU A 64 -1.09 -15.26 -6.59
CA GLU A 64 -2.45 -14.69 -6.51
C GLU A 64 -2.41 -13.18 -6.71
N ALA A 65 -1.54 -12.46 -5.98
CA ALA A 65 -1.39 -11.02 -6.13
C ALA A 65 -0.95 -10.63 -7.56
N ALA A 66 -0.01 -11.38 -8.14
CA ALA A 66 0.44 -11.14 -9.51
C ALA A 66 -0.67 -11.39 -10.54
N ALA A 67 -1.49 -12.44 -10.36
CA ALA A 67 -2.57 -12.82 -11.28
C ALA A 67 -3.79 -11.90 -11.18
N GLU A 68 -4.11 -11.42 -9.99
CA GLU A 68 -5.36 -10.71 -9.73
C GLU A 68 -5.15 -9.19 -9.64
N THR A 69 -3.92 -8.70 -9.37
CA THR A 69 -3.61 -7.26 -9.24
C THR A 69 -2.58 -6.78 -10.26
N TYR A 70 -1.32 -7.24 -10.17
CA TYR A 70 -0.23 -6.57 -10.88
C TYR A 70 -0.32 -6.72 -12.40
N LEU A 71 -0.56 -7.94 -12.88
CA LEU A 71 -0.71 -8.18 -14.32
C LEU A 71 -1.99 -7.55 -14.89
N PRO A 72 -3.19 -7.71 -14.28
CA PRO A 72 -4.39 -7.01 -14.71
C PRO A 72 -4.24 -5.50 -14.77
N PHE A 73 -3.62 -4.88 -13.77
CA PHE A 73 -3.36 -3.44 -13.75
C PHE A 73 -2.46 -3.00 -14.91
N LEU A 74 -1.36 -3.72 -15.17
CA LEU A 74 -0.51 -3.43 -16.33
C LEU A 74 -1.29 -3.48 -17.64
N VAL A 75 -2.13 -4.51 -17.82
CA VAL A 75 -2.98 -4.67 -19.02
C VAL A 75 -3.99 -3.52 -19.13
N ALA A 76 -4.65 -3.14 -18.03
CA ALA A 76 -5.61 -2.04 -18.00
C ALA A 76 -4.94 -0.71 -18.34
N VAL A 77 -3.80 -0.38 -17.75
CA VAL A 77 -3.05 0.86 -18.04
C VAL A 77 -2.58 0.88 -19.50
N GLU A 78 -2.05 -0.22 -20.04
CA GLU A 78 -1.64 -0.33 -21.45
C GLU A 78 -2.84 -0.09 -22.38
N ARG A 79 -4.02 -0.66 -22.06
CA ARG A 79 -5.28 -0.49 -22.81
C ARG A 79 -5.78 0.95 -22.79
N LEU A 80 -5.80 1.58 -21.61
CA LEU A 80 -6.19 3.00 -21.45
C LEU A 80 -5.29 3.92 -22.28
N LEU A 81 -3.97 3.74 -22.20
CA LEU A 81 -3.01 4.55 -22.95
C LEU A 81 -3.15 4.35 -24.48
N MET A 82 -3.46 3.13 -24.94
CA MET A 82 -3.76 2.88 -26.36
C MET A 82 -5.05 3.56 -26.81
N ALA A 83 -6.03 3.67 -25.91
CA ALA A 83 -7.28 4.41 -26.17
C ALA A 83 -7.12 5.93 -26.04
N GLY A 84 -5.92 6.45 -25.78
CA GLY A 84 -5.66 7.89 -25.60
C GLY A 84 -6.14 8.44 -24.25
N ILE A 85 -6.47 7.57 -23.28
CA ILE A 85 -6.90 7.96 -21.94
C ILE A 85 -5.66 8.16 -21.06
N PRO A 86 -5.45 9.36 -20.50
CA PRO A 86 -4.28 9.64 -19.67
C PRO A 86 -4.38 8.88 -18.34
N VAL A 87 -3.27 8.25 -17.96
CA VAL A 87 -3.09 7.61 -16.66
C VAL A 87 -1.91 8.28 -15.94
N LYS A 88 -2.12 8.64 -14.68
CA LYS A 88 -1.06 9.08 -13.77
C LYS A 88 -1.27 8.39 -12.44
N ALA A 89 -0.27 7.62 -11.99
CA ALA A 89 -0.24 7.03 -10.66
C ALA A 89 1.20 7.01 -10.12
N THR A 90 1.32 7.10 -8.80
CA THR A 90 2.57 6.85 -8.07
C THR A 90 2.50 5.43 -7.53
N VAL A 91 3.46 4.59 -7.89
CA VAL A 91 3.47 3.17 -7.54
C VAL A 91 4.71 2.86 -6.72
N GLY A 92 4.51 2.45 -5.48
CA GLY A 92 5.53 1.84 -4.65
C GLY A 92 5.46 0.32 -4.82
N MET A 93 6.58 -0.28 -5.19
CA MET A 93 6.75 -1.74 -5.09
C MET A 93 7.93 -1.98 -4.16
N THR A 94 7.69 -2.70 -3.07
CA THR A 94 8.75 -2.95 -2.11
C THR A 94 9.91 -3.68 -2.76
N PRO A 95 11.14 -3.42 -2.34
CA PRO A 95 12.30 -4.08 -2.92
C PRO A 95 12.22 -5.60 -2.83
N VAL A 96 11.78 -6.15 -1.70
CA VAL A 96 11.55 -7.60 -1.54
C VAL A 96 10.55 -8.15 -2.56
N LEU A 97 9.49 -7.41 -2.88
CA LEU A 97 8.53 -7.80 -3.93
C LEU A 97 9.18 -7.74 -5.32
N CYS A 98 9.95 -6.69 -5.61
CA CYS A 98 10.66 -6.57 -6.89
C CYS A 98 11.64 -7.72 -7.12
N GLU A 99 12.39 -8.12 -6.07
CA GLU A 99 13.30 -9.26 -6.11
C GLU A 99 12.56 -10.54 -6.44
N GLN A 100 11.49 -10.83 -5.74
CA GLN A 100 10.70 -12.03 -5.95
C GLN A 100 10.08 -12.09 -7.35
N LEU A 101 9.54 -10.97 -7.88
CA LEU A 101 8.96 -10.90 -9.24
C LEU A 101 10.02 -11.04 -10.35
N GLN A 102 11.30 -10.85 -10.04
CA GLN A 102 12.43 -11.03 -10.96
C GLN A 102 13.26 -12.29 -10.65
N ASP A 103 12.93 -13.02 -9.58
CA ASP A 103 13.58 -14.30 -9.27
C ASP A 103 13.35 -15.30 -10.42
N PRO A 104 14.38 -16.04 -10.85
CA PRO A 104 14.23 -17.07 -11.89
C PRO A 104 13.15 -18.12 -11.62
N ARG A 105 12.81 -18.36 -10.34
CA ARG A 105 11.75 -19.29 -9.93
C ARG A 105 10.35 -18.74 -10.18
N PHE A 106 10.19 -17.40 -10.24
CA PHE A 106 8.87 -16.77 -10.35
C PHE A 106 8.18 -17.10 -11.68
N ALA A 107 8.83 -16.86 -12.81
CA ALA A 107 8.17 -16.97 -14.11
C ALA A 107 7.64 -18.40 -14.40
N PRO A 108 8.42 -19.49 -14.22
CA PRO A 108 7.90 -20.84 -14.42
C PRO A 108 6.84 -21.23 -13.39
N GLY A 109 6.99 -20.82 -12.12
CA GLY A 109 6.00 -21.07 -11.08
C GLY A 109 4.68 -20.36 -11.32
N PHE A 110 4.73 -19.09 -11.76
CA PHE A 110 3.55 -18.30 -12.07
C PHE A 110 2.81 -18.83 -13.31
N ASP A 111 3.52 -19.24 -14.37
CA ASP A 111 2.90 -19.87 -15.54
C ASP A 111 2.20 -21.18 -15.15
N ALA A 112 2.85 -22.01 -14.34
CA ALA A 112 2.26 -23.25 -13.83
C ALA A 112 1.03 -23.00 -12.96
N TYR A 113 1.08 -21.96 -12.09
CA TYR A 113 -0.05 -21.52 -11.26
C TYR A 113 -1.24 -21.12 -12.14
N LEU A 114 -1.05 -20.22 -13.13
CA LEU A 114 -2.12 -19.78 -14.02
C LEU A 114 -2.73 -20.95 -14.81
N ALA A 115 -1.91 -21.88 -15.30
CA ALA A 115 -2.37 -23.09 -15.98
C ALA A 115 -3.20 -24.00 -15.07
N GLN A 116 -2.75 -24.18 -13.83
CA GLN A 116 -3.46 -24.99 -12.82
C GLN A 116 -4.81 -24.36 -12.46
N ARG A 117 -4.86 -23.02 -12.24
CA ARG A 117 -6.10 -22.30 -11.93
C ARG A 117 -7.11 -22.39 -13.09
N ALA A 118 -6.67 -22.20 -14.34
CA ALA A 118 -7.53 -22.34 -15.51
C ALA A 118 -8.09 -23.78 -15.66
N ARG A 119 -7.27 -24.81 -15.36
CA ARG A 119 -7.71 -26.20 -15.39
C ARG A 119 -8.73 -26.50 -14.29
N ALA A 120 -8.47 -26.07 -13.05
CA ALA A 120 -9.39 -26.27 -11.93
C ALA A 120 -10.76 -25.62 -12.19
N ALA A 121 -10.76 -24.46 -12.88
CA ALA A 121 -12.02 -23.81 -13.30
C ALA A 121 -12.79 -24.63 -14.35
N ARG A 122 -12.11 -25.24 -15.33
CA ARG A 122 -12.77 -26.14 -16.31
C ARG A 122 -13.36 -27.38 -15.65
N GLU A 123 -12.63 -27.98 -14.71
CA GLU A 123 -13.14 -29.11 -13.93
C GLU A 123 -14.38 -28.75 -13.11
N ASP A 124 -14.43 -27.52 -12.56
CA ASP A 124 -15.64 -27.01 -11.89
C ASP A 124 -16.78 -26.80 -12.86
N GLU A 125 -16.53 -26.24 -14.06
CA GLU A 125 -17.52 -26.08 -15.09
C GLU A 125 -18.21 -27.41 -15.46
N GLU A 126 -17.42 -28.45 -15.72
CA GLU A 126 -17.93 -29.80 -16.02
C GLU A 126 -18.78 -30.37 -14.88
N ARG A 127 -18.31 -30.25 -13.63
CA ARG A 127 -19.04 -30.75 -12.44
C ARG A 127 -20.34 -29.97 -12.21
N LEU A 128 -20.35 -28.65 -12.44
CA LEU A 128 -21.50 -27.79 -12.25
C LEU A 128 -22.56 -28.01 -13.33
N LEU A 129 -22.14 -28.23 -14.58
CA LEU A 129 -23.03 -28.61 -15.66
C LEU A 129 -23.69 -29.97 -15.38
N ALA A 130 -22.93 -30.95 -14.93
CA ALA A 130 -23.46 -32.26 -14.56
C ALA A 130 -24.44 -32.18 -13.37
N ALA A 131 -24.27 -31.21 -12.48
CA ALA A 131 -25.16 -30.94 -11.35
C ALA A 131 -26.38 -30.08 -11.73
N GLY A 132 -26.49 -29.62 -12.98
CA GLY A 132 -27.59 -28.77 -13.46
C GLY A 132 -27.47 -27.29 -13.05
N ASP A 133 -26.34 -26.86 -12.48
CA ASP A 133 -26.12 -25.45 -12.12
C ASP A 133 -25.42 -24.70 -13.27
N ALA A 134 -26.22 -24.34 -14.28
CA ALA A 134 -25.75 -23.65 -15.47
C ALA A 134 -25.17 -22.24 -15.15
N HIS A 135 -25.69 -21.56 -14.11
CA HIS A 135 -25.20 -20.25 -13.73
C HIS A 135 -23.79 -20.34 -13.17
N ALA A 136 -23.56 -21.19 -12.16
CA ALA A 136 -22.22 -21.37 -11.59
C ALA A 136 -21.24 -21.95 -12.62
N ALA A 137 -21.69 -22.79 -13.54
CA ALA A 137 -20.87 -23.28 -14.66
C ALA A 137 -20.39 -22.16 -15.58
N SER A 138 -21.26 -21.19 -15.89
CA SER A 138 -20.86 -20.00 -16.68
C SER A 138 -19.83 -19.12 -15.97
N LEU A 139 -19.89 -19.03 -14.64
CA LEU A 139 -18.88 -18.36 -13.83
C LEU A 139 -17.56 -19.13 -13.85
N ALA A 140 -17.61 -20.45 -13.79
CA ALA A 140 -16.42 -21.32 -13.88
C ALA A 140 -15.73 -21.16 -15.25
N ALA A 141 -16.49 -21.18 -16.35
CA ALA A 141 -15.98 -20.86 -17.69
C ALA A 141 -15.28 -19.48 -17.72
N SER A 142 -15.88 -18.48 -17.06
CA SER A 142 -15.30 -17.14 -16.95
C SER A 142 -13.96 -17.14 -16.18
N TRP A 143 -13.84 -17.90 -15.10
CA TRP A 143 -12.58 -18.07 -14.38
C TRP A 143 -11.51 -18.76 -15.23
N SER A 144 -11.89 -19.79 -15.98
CA SER A 144 -10.97 -20.44 -16.92
C SER A 144 -10.44 -19.46 -17.96
N ALA A 145 -11.33 -18.66 -18.56
CA ALA A 145 -10.97 -17.63 -19.53
C ALA A 145 -10.06 -16.55 -18.91
N PHE A 146 -10.34 -16.10 -17.69
CA PHE A 146 -9.53 -15.12 -16.95
C PHE A 146 -8.09 -15.59 -16.79
N TYR A 147 -7.87 -16.78 -16.20
CA TYR A 147 -6.52 -17.28 -15.97
C TYR A 147 -5.80 -17.65 -17.28
N ALA A 148 -6.49 -18.21 -18.27
CA ALA A 148 -5.92 -18.49 -19.58
C ALA A 148 -5.54 -17.20 -20.33
N GLY A 149 -6.36 -16.16 -20.26
CA GLY A 149 -6.07 -14.83 -20.81
C GLY A 149 -4.84 -14.20 -20.17
N HIS A 150 -4.75 -14.19 -18.84
CA HIS A 150 -3.58 -13.67 -18.13
C HIS A 150 -2.31 -14.49 -18.36
N ARG A 151 -2.42 -15.79 -18.54
CA ARG A 151 -1.29 -16.61 -18.96
C ARG A 151 -0.76 -16.19 -20.33
N ALA A 152 -1.65 -15.92 -21.29
CA ALA A 152 -1.27 -15.40 -22.59
C ALA A 152 -0.68 -13.98 -22.51
N ASP A 153 -1.25 -13.12 -21.62
CA ASP A 153 -0.71 -11.78 -21.37
C ASP A 153 0.69 -11.82 -20.74
N PHE A 154 0.91 -12.73 -19.81
CA PHE A 154 2.23 -12.91 -19.19
C PHE A 154 3.26 -13.45 -20.19
N ALA A 155 2.89 -14.40 -21.03
CA ALA A 155 3.75 -14.94 -22.08
C ALA A 155 4.25 -13.86 -23.07
N ARG A 156 3.51 -12.76 -23.26
CA ARG A 156 3.95 -11.60 -24.06
C ARG A 156 4.95 -10.69 -23.32
N ARG A 157 5.31 -11.02 -22.07
CA ARG A 157 6.24 -10.29 -21.20
C ARG A 157 7.45 -11.15 -20.82
N PRO A 158 8.33 -11.51 -21.81
CA PRO A 158 9.42 -12.47 -21.58
C PRO A 158 10.42 -12.01 -20.50
N ASN A 159 10.46 -10.71 -20.20
CA ASN A 159 11.31 -10.14 -19.15
C ASN A 159 10.57 -9.93 -17.81
N GLY A 160 9.34 -10.47 -17.67
CA GLY A 160 8.55 -10.37 -16.44
C GLY A 160 7.77 -9.06 -16.25
N LEU A 161 7.26 -8.87 -15.04
CA LEU A 161 6.36 -7.76 -14.70
C LEU A 161 7.12 -6.45 -14.42
N ILE A 162 8.24 -6.48 -13.71
CA ILE A 162 9.02 -5.28 -13.34
C ILE A 162 9.45 -4.45 -14.55
N PRO A 163 10.01 -5.05 -15.64
CA PRO A 163 10.29 -4.29 -16.86
C PRO A 163 9.05 -3.68 -17.52
N ALA A 164 7.86 -4.27 -17.34
CA ALA A 164 6.61 -3.66 -17.83
C ALA A 164 6.26 -2.39 -17.04
N PHE A 165 6.31 -2.42 -15.70
CA PHE A 165 6.19 -1.22 -14.87
C PHE A 165 7.22 -0.15 -15.24
N ARG A 166 8.48 -0.53 -15.41
CA ARG A 166 9.54 0.38 -15.86
C ARG A 166 9.23 1.03 -17.22
N ARG A 167 8.63 0.32 -18.18
CA ARG A 167 8.21 0.90 -19.48
C ARG A 167 7.12 1.94 -19.29
N LEU A 168 6.11 1.68 -18.47
CA LEU A 168 5.04 2.64 -18.18
C LEU A 168 5.57 3.87 -17.45
N ALA A 169 6.53 3.69 -16.54
CA ALA A 169 7.22 4.80 -15.88
C ALA A 169 8.03 5.66 -16.86
N LYS A 170 8.74 5.05 -17.82
CA LYS A 170 9.44 5.79 -18.87
C LYS A 170 8.51 6.58 -19.79
N ARG A 171 7.27 6.10 -19.98
CA ARG A 171 6.21 6.82 -20.71
C ARG A 171 5.55 7.93 -19.90
N GLY A 172 5.92 8.10 -18.64
CA GLY A 172 5.37 9.11 -17.74
C GLY A 172 3.94 8.82 -17.25
N ALA A 173 3.43 7.60 -17.46
CA ALA A 173 2.14 7.17 -16.91
C ALA A 173 2.24 6.80 -15.42
N LEU A 174 3.37 6.24 -15.03
CA LEU A 174 3.64 5.86 -13.64
C LEU A 174 4.87 6.59 -13.11
N GLU A 175 4.88 6.87 -11.82
CA GLU A 175 6.08 7.18 -11.06
C GLU A 175 6.36 6.03 -10.11
N MET A 176 7.54 5.43 -10.23
CA MET A 176 7.97 4.37 -9.31
C MET A 176 8.69 5.01 -8.13
N ILE A 177 8.27 4.71 -6.91
CA ILE A 177 8.88 5.16 -5.65
C ILE A 177 9.51 3.99 -4.89
N ALA A 178 10.46 4.30 -4.01
CA ALA A 178 11.14 3.30 -3.19
C ALA A 178 10.34 2.93 -1.93
N SER A 179 10.83 1.93 -1.23
CA SER A 179 10.49 1.60 0.14
C SER A 179 11.72 1.01 0.85
N ALA A 180 11.61 0.67 2.14
CA ALA A 180 12.61 -0.10 2.86
C ALA A 180 12.76 -1.50 2.27
N ALA A 181 13.94 -2.10 2.35
CA ALA A 181 14.32 -3.33 1.65
C ALA A 181 13.31 -4.47 1.83
N THR A 182 13.00 -4.82 3.06
CA THR A 182 12.08 -5.89 3.43
C THR A 182 10.80 -5.37 4.11
N HIS A 183 10.44 -4.10 3.85
CA HIS A 183 9.32 -3.46 4.53
C HIS A 183 9.50 -3.40 6.06
N GLY A 184 10.74 -3.24 6.55
CA GLY A 184 11.03 -3.14 7.98
C GLY A 184 10.33 -1.94 8.63
N PHE A 185 9.77 -2.13 9.83
CA PHE A 185 9.08 -1.06 10.56
C PHE A 185 10.09 -0.06 11.13
N LEU A 186 10.53 0.89 10.30
CA LEU A 186 11.68 1.79 10.57
C LEU A 186 11.65 2.49 11.94
N PRO A 187 10.50 3.01 12.44
CA PRO A 187 10.46 3.69 13.73
C PRO A 187 10.89 2.84 14.93
N LEU A 188 10.75 1.52 14.84
CA LEU A 188 11.02 0.59 15.95
C LEU A 188 12.33 -0.19 15.80
N LEU A 189 13.06 -0.03 14.69
CA LEU A 189 14.34 -0.71 14.51
C LEU A 189 15.35 -0.28 15.60
N PRO A 190 16.16 -1.23 16.13
CA PRO A 190 16.95 -1.03 17.36
C PRO A 190 18.01 0.06 17.28
N ASN A 191 18.55 0.31 16.09
CA ASN A 191 19.62 1.28 15.90
C ASN A 191 19.54 1.98 14.53
N ASP A 192 20.27 3.06 14.35
CA ASP A 192 20.29 3.85 13.12
C ASP A 192 20.89 3.09 11.93
N ARG A 193 21.83 2.16 12.18
CA ARG A 193 22.43 1.32 11.13
C ARG A 193 21.43 0.34 10.53
N ALA A 194 20.50 -0.18 11.33
CA ALA A 194 19.42 -1.02 10.84
C ALA A 194 18.51 -0.23 9.87
N ILE A 195 18.20 1.04 10.21
CA ILE A 195 17.47 1.94 9.32
C ILE A 195 18.27 2.19 8.04
N ASP A 196 19.56 2.51 8.17
CA ASP A 196 20.46 2.73 7.02
C ASP A 196 20.49 1.50 6.09
N ARG A 197 20.66 0.29 6.62
CA ARG A 197 20.66 -0.95 5.83
C ARG A 197 19.36 -1.16 5.06
N GLN A 198 18.22 -0.97 5.72
CA GLN A 198 16.90 -1.07 5.10
C GLN A 198 16.72 -0.07 3.95
N LEU A 199 17.11 1.18 4.16
CA LEU A 199 16.96 2.23 3.16
C LEU A 199 17.95 2.08 2.01
N ASP A 200 19.21 1.79 2.30
CA ASP A 200 20.26 1.70 1.28
C ASP A 200 20.05 0.48 0.36
N ALA A 201 19.76 -0.68 0.93
CA ALA A 201 19.41 -1.86 0.13
C ALA A 201 18.14 -1.61 -0.69
N GLY A 202 17.14 -0.97 -0.09
CA GLY A 202 15.91 -0.62 -0.78
C GLY A 202 16.11 0.34 -1.95
N LEU A 203 16.88 1.39 -1.78
CA LEU A 203 17.17 2.38 -2.83
C LEU A 203 18.06 1.80 -3.94
N ALA A 204 19.05 0.98 -3.59
CA ALA A 204 19.90 0.31 -4.56
C ALA A 204 19.10 -0.67 -5.44
N THR A 205 18.23 -1.46 -4.81
CA THR A 205 17.30 -2.35 -5.51
C THR A 205 16.36 -1.57 -6.44
N HIS A 206 15.79 -0.47 -5.96
CA HIS A 206 14.95 0.41 -6.79
C HIS A 206 15.73 0.91 -8.03
N ARG A 207 16.93 1.43 -7.84
CA ARG A 207 17.79 1.91 -8.94
C ARG A 207 18.08 0.80 -9.96
N ARG A 208 18.39 -0.41 -9.50
CA ARG A 208 18.67 -1.56 -10.35
C ARG A 208 17.46 -1.95 -11.20
N HIS A 209 16.27 -2.05 -10.60
CA HIS A 209 15.06 -2.46 -11.31
C HIS A 209 14.48 -1.38 -12.20
N PHE A 210 14.45 -0.12 -11.75
CA PHE A 210 13.79 0.97 -12.49
C PHE A 210 14.78 1.87 -13.26
N GLY A 211 16.11 1.73 -13.04
CA GLY A 211 17.16 2.41 -13.81
C GLY A 211 17.28 3.90 -13.52
N ARG A 212 16.77 4.35 -12.37
CA ARG A 212 16.86 5.74 -11.87
C ARG A 212 16.71 5.77 -10.36
N ASP A 213 17.18 6.85 -9.73
CA ASP A 213 16.96 7.10 -8.33
C ASP A 213 15.49 7.39 -8.04
N ALA A 214 15.01 6.89 -6.91
CA ALA A 214 13.68 7.24 -6.41
C ALA A 214 13.67 8.70 -5.93
N ARG A 215 12.62 9.43 -6.25
CA ARG A 215 12.40 10.78 -5.73
C ARG A 215 11.60 10.77 -4.43
N GLY A 216 10.74 9.80 -4.27
CA GLY A 216 9.91 9.61 -3.08
C GLY A 216 10.02 8.22 -2.53
N ILE A 217 9.51 8.06 -1.32
CA ILE A 217 9.52 6.80 -0.59
C ILE A 217 8.17 6.54 0.05
N TRP A 218 7.74 5.28 0.03
CA TRP A 218 6.74 4.77 0.93
C TRP A 218 7.42 4.27 2.19
N LEU A 219 7.21 4.96 3.30
CA LEU A 219 7.62 4.45 4.60
C LEU A 219 6.77 3.23 4.93
N PRO A 220 7.36 2.08 5.27
CA PRO A 220 6.59 0.92 5.66
C PRO A 220 5.49 1.28 6.67
N GLU A 221 4.26 0.87 6.40
CA GLU A 221 3.07 1.15 7.21
C GLU A 221 2.73 2.65 7.38
N CYS A 222 3.20 3.52 6.47
CA CYS A 222 3.17 4.98 6.65
C CYS A 222 3.74 5.41 8.00
N ALA A 223 4.60 4.59 8.60
CA ALA A 223 5.11 4.78 9.94
C ALA A 223 6.21 5.84 9.98
N TYR A 224 5.99 6.87 10.78
CA TYR A 224 6.89 7.98 10.93
C TYR A 224 7.24 8.22 12.41
N ARG A 225 8.48 8.63 12.66
CA ARG A 225 9.00 9.06 13.95
C ARG A 225 9.91 10.28 13.74
N PRO A 226 9.65 11.43 14.41
CA PRO A 226 10.54 12.58 14.40
C PRO A 226 11.80 12.32 15.25
N ALA A 227 12.77 13.24 15.15
CA ALA A 227 13.89 13.28 16.08
C ALA A 227 13.40 13.47 17.53
N GLY A 228 14.05 12.79 18.48
CA GLY A 228 13.69 12.90 19.89
C GLY A 228 13.85 11.60 20.68
N PRO A 229 13.16 11.51 21.83
CA PRO A 229 13.19 10.30 22.65
C PRO A 229 12.62 9.10 21.88
N TRP A 230 13.37 8.02 21.89
CA TRP A 230 13.01 6.73 21.34
C TRP A 230 13.05 5.67 22.43
N THR A 231 12.02 4.85 22.50
CA THR A 231 11.94 3.75 23.46
C THR A 231 12.15 2.44 22.73
N SER A 232 13.12 1.65 23.17
CA SER A 232 13.41 0.32 22.64
C SER A 232 12.20 -0.62 22.83
N PRO A 233 11.70 -1.24 21.77
CA PRO A 233 10.60 -2.19 21.88
C PRO A 233 11.01 -3.51 22.54
N ALA A 234 12.32 -3.79 22.66
CA ALA A 234 12.85 -5.01 23.23
C ALA A 234 12.95 -4.98 24.76
N ASP A 235 13.40 -3.86 25.33
CA ASP A 235 13.75 -3.76 26.76
C ASP A 235 13.29 -2.46 27.45
N GLY A 236 12.64 -1.54 26.72
CA GLY A 236 12.15 -0.28 27.24
C GLY A 236 13.23 0.79 27.49
N HIS A 237 14.48 0.55 27.07
CA HIS A 237 15.53 1.55 27.14
C HIS A 237 15.15 2.81 26.34
N VAL A 238 15.48 4.00 26.87
CA VAL A 238 15.17 5.28 26.22
C VAL A 238 16.45 5.99 25.83
N GLU A 239 16.52 6.41 24.58
CA GLU A 239 17.63 7.22 24.04
C GLU A 239 17.13 8.32 23.10
N ILE A 240 17.97 9.31 22.80
CA ILE A 240 17.66 10.34 21.80
C ILE A 240 18.16 9.88 20.44
N ARG A 241 17.28 9.87 19.45
CA ARG A 241 17.59 9.43 18.09
C ARG A 241 17.22 10.47 17.05
N CYS A 242 17.89 10.41 15.89
CA CYS A 242 17.55 11.18 14.69
C CYS A 242 16.13 10.87 14.23
N GLY A 243 15.46 11.82 13.59
CA GLY A 243 14.19 11.61 12.93
C GLY A 243 14.33 10.85 11.62
N LEU A 244 13.25 10.20 11.15
CA LEU A 244 13.29 9.55 9.85
C LEU A 244 13.55 10.55 8.72
N GLU A 245 13.13 11.81 8.87
CA GLU A 245 13.42 12.89 7.93
C GLU A 245 14.91 13.10 7.68
N ASP A 246 15.77 12.85 8.67
CA ASP A 246 17.23 12.97 8.54
C ASP A 246 17.77 11.89 7.59
N PHE A 247 17.32 10.66 7.75
CA PHE A 247 17.71 9.53 6.88
C PHE A 247 17.24 9.74 5.44
N LEU A 248 16.03 10.31 5.26
CA LEU A 248 15.47 10.59 3.94
C LEU A 248 16.22 11.73 3.25
N ALA A 249 16.48 12.82 3.97
CA ALA A 249 17.23 13.98 3.48
C ALA A 249 18.65 13.61 3.04
N ALA A 250 19.36 12.84 3.88
CA ALA A 250 20.73 12.35 3.60
C ALA A 250 20.81 11.55 2.28
N ARG A 251 19.69 10.91 1.88
CA ARG A 251 19.59 10.12 0.64
C ARG A 251 18.99 10.90 -0.53
N GLY A 252 18.72 12.18 -0.36
CA GLY A 252 18.18 13.06 -1.40
C GLY A 252 16.72 12.81 -1.75
N LEU A 253 16.00 12.05 -0.92
CA LEU A 253 14.57 11.81 -1.10
C LEU A 253 13.79 13.11 -0.90
N LYS A 254 12.79 13.35 -1.73
CA LYS A 254 12.08 14.62 -1.80
C LYS A 254 10.75 14.62 -1.07
N TYR A 255 10.15 13.44 -0.86
CA TYR A 255 8.85 13.31 -0.21
C TYR A 255 8.57 11.90 0.28
N PHE A 256 7.62 11.82 1.20
CA PHE A 256 7.02 10.59 1.72
C PHE A 256 5.53 10.79 2.04
N PHE A 257 4.86 9.73 2.46
CA PHE A 257 3.42 9.70 2.73
C PHE A 257 3.15 9.40 4.20
N VAL A 258 2.08 9.99 4.74
CA VAL A 258 1.65 9.79 6.12
C VAL A 258 0.11 9.72 6.21
N GLU A 259 -0.37 9.15 7.30
CA GLU A 259 -1.79 9.17 7.63
C GLU A 259 -2.25 10.59 8.01
N THR A 260 -3.52 10.89 7.77
CA THR A 260 -4.15 12.20 7.94
C THR A 260 -3.87 12.81 9.30
N HIS A 261 -4.06 12.05 10.38
CA HIS A 261 -3.98 12.55 11.76
C HIS A 261 -2.58 13.06 12.14
N LEU A 262 -1.52 12.61 11.47
CA LEU A 262 -0.17 13.13 11.72
C LEU A 262 -0.05 14.61 11.32
N VAL A 263 -0.85 15.04 10.34
CA VAL A 263 -0.86 16.42 9.84
C VAL A 263 -1.93 17.26 10.53
N THR A 264 -3.15 16.76 10.61
CA THR A 264 -4.31 17.54 11.06
C THR A 264 -4.50 17.51 12.58
N GLY A 265 -4.04 16.45 13.26
CA GLY A 265 -4.54 16.15 14.61
C GLY A 265 -6.05 15.90 14.56
N GLY A 266 -6.75 16.14 15.67
CA GLY A 266 -8.18 15.94 15.79
C GLY A 266 -8.58 14.48 15.98
N ARG A 267 -9.90 14.21 15.86
CA ARG A 267 -10.46 12.87 16.02
C ARG A 267 -10.58 12.19 14.66
N HIS A 268 -9.91 11.05 14.50
CA HIS A 268 -9.88 10.27 13.28
C HIS A 268 -10.14 8.80 13.53
N VAL A 269 -10.66 8.11 12.51
CA VAL A 269 -10.73 6.66 12.45
C VAL A 269 -9.77 6.22 11.32
N PRO A 270 -8.60 5.66 11.65
CA PRO A 270 -7.67 5.14 10.65
C PRO A 270 -8.29 4.03 9.80
N ALA A 271 -7.66 3.71 8.67
CA ALA A 271 -8.17 2.71 7.74
C ALA A 271 -8.40 1.33 8.39
N TYR A 272 -7.51 0.93 9.27
CA TYR A 272 -7.59 -0.34 9.99
C TYR A 272 -8.39 -0.27 11.31
N GLY A 273 -9.15 0.81 11.51
CA GLY A 273 -10.01 0.99 12.68
C GLY A 273 -9.28 1.59 13.89
N GLY A 274 -9.93 1.51 15.05
CA GLY A 274 -9.52 2.25 16.24
C GLY A 274 -9.91 3.73 16.12
N GLU A 275 -9.73 4.47 17.20
CA GLU A 275 -10.03 5.89 17.26
C GLU A 275 -8.77 6.64 17.71
N VAL A 276 -8.43 7.68 16.97
CA VAL A 276 -7.31 8.60 17.29
C VAL A 276 -7.92 9.91 17.73
N ASP A 277 -7.52 10.40 18.88
CA ASP A 277 -7.90 11.72 19.39
C ASP A 277 -6.64 12.49 19.78
N LEU A 278 -6.23 13.41 18.92
CA LEU A 278 -5.04 14.25 19.08
C LEU A 278 -5.46 15.71 19.11
N PRO A 279 -4.67 16.60 19.72
CA PRO A 279 -4.90 18.04 19.62
C PRO A 279 -5.00 18.48 18.17
N GLU A 280 -6.04 19.23 17.82
CA GLU A 280 -6.19 19.83 16.49
C GLU A 280 -5.02 20.77 16.17
N ARG A 281 -4.50 20.68 14.94
CA ARG A 281 -3.33 21.46 14.50
C ARG A 281 -3.68 22.59 13.53
N GLY A 282 -4.96 22.73 13.17
CA GLY A 282 -5.43 23.72 12.19
C GLY A 282 -4.82 23.53 10.79
N ARG A 283 -4.41 22.31 10.46
CA ARG A 283 -3.81 21.94 9.18
C ARG A 283 -4.81 21.15 8.33
N THR A 284 -4.56 21.08 7.04
CA THR A 284 -5.41 20.39 6.09
C THR A 284 -4.63 19.28 5.38
N PRO A 285 -5.24 18.11 5.07
CA PRO A 285 -4.60 17.07 4.27
C PRO A 285 -4.56 17.41 2.78
N TYR A 286 -5.30 18.46 2.36
CA TYR A 286 -5.43 18.87 0.95
C TYR A 286 -4.32 19.80 0.46
N ARG A 287 -3.22 19.89 1.20
CA ARG A 287 -2.01 20.63 0.83
C ARG A 287 -0.78 19.73 1.07
N ILE A 288 0.23 19.88 0.22
CA ILE A 288 1.53 19.26 0.48
C ILE A 288 2.24 20.09 1.55
N HIS A 289 2.76 19.42 2.57
CA HIS A 289 3.54 20.01 3.65
C HIS A 289 5.00 19.59 3.55
N SER A 290 5.84 20.01 4.47
CA SER A 290 7.22 19.53 4.59
C SER A 290 7.62 19.35 6.05
N VAL A 291 8.57 18.45 6.29
CA VAL A 291 9.35 18.39 7.52
C VAL A 291 10.75 18.91 7.25
N ARG A 292 11.45 19.31 8.29
CA ARG A 292 12.82 19.82 8.20
C ARG A 292 13.76 18.84 8.88
N ALA A 293 14.72 18.33 8.14
CA ALA A 293 15.81 17.55 8.66
C ALA A 293 16.80 18.44 9.45
N SER A 294 17.66 17.83 10.24
CA SER A 294 18.64 18.50 11.09
C SER A 294 19.64 19.37 10.30
N ASP A 295 19.96 19.00 9.07
CA ASP A 295 20.80 19.77 8.14
C ASP A 295 20.06 20.95 7.48
N GLY A 296 18.77 21.16 7.78
CA GLY A 296 17.92 22.19 7.20
C GLY A 296 17.20 21.80 5.91
N THR A 297 17.51 20.63 5.34
CA THR A 297 16.83 20.11 4.15
C THR A 297 15.34 19.91 4.42
N ARG A 298 14.51 20.24 3.43
CA ARG A 298 13.06 20.00 3.48
C ARG A 298 12.71 18.73 2.73
N VAL A 299 11.90 17.88 3.37
CA VAL A 299 11.30 16.69 2.77
C VAL A 299 9.78 16.88 2.72
N GLY A 300 9.18 16.74 1.56
CA GLY A 300 7.74 16.91 1.33
C GLY A 300 6.92 15.82 2.02
N VAL A 301 5.75 16.20 2.54
CA VAL A 301 4.82 15.31 3.25
C VAL A 301 3.48 15.34 2.55
N PHE A 302 3.04 14.19 2.06
CA PHE A 302 1.72 13.96 1.50
C PHE A 302 0.84 13.27 2.54
N ALA A 303 -0.25 13.93 2.96
CA ALA A 303 -1.21 13.36 3.88
C ALA A 303 -2.32 12.64 3.13
N ARG A 304 -2.71 11.47 3.63
CA ARG A 304 -3.82 10.68 3.08
C ARG A 304 -5.12 11.49 3.07
N ASP A 305 -5.89 11.39 1.98
CA ASP A 305 -7.24 11.93 1.96
C ASP A 305 -8.21 11.01 2.72
N PRO A 306 -8.88 11.49 3.78
CA PRO A 306 -9.75 10.64 4.58
C PRO A 306 -11.02 10.20 3.84
N LEU A 307 -11.52 11.01 2.89
CA LEU A 307 -12.78 10.72 2.20
C LEU A 307 -12.60 9.58 1.19
N SER A 308 -11.62 9.66 0.29
CA SER A 308 -11.32 8.59 -0.65
C SER A 308 -10.90 7.31 0.06
N SER A 309 -10.14 7.44 1.15
CA SER A 309 -9.75 6.34 2.00
C SER A 309 -10.96 5.58 2.56
N GLN A 310 -11.89 6.30 3.18
CA GLN A 310 -13.08 5.68 3.77
C GLN A 310 -13.94 4.94 2.73
N GLN A 311 -14.06 5.49 1.51
CA GLN A 311 -14.86 4.87 0.45
C GLN A 311 -14.25 3.57 -0.10
N VAL A 312 -12.95 3.40 0.00
CA VAL A 312 -12.25 2.23 -0.54
C VAL A 312 -11.93 1.19 0.54
N TRP A 313 -11.53 1.64 1.75
CA TRP A 313 -11.11 0.73 2.82
C TRP A 313 -12.21 0.31 3.79
N SER A 314 -13.25 1.11 3.97
CA SER A 314 -14.25 0.81 4.99
C SER A 314 -15.04 -0.44 4.64
N GLY A 315 -14.96 -1.48 5.45
CA GLY A 315 -15.81 -2.66 5.37
C GLY A 315 -17.30 -2.40 5.63
N LYS A 316 -17.66 -1.20 6.13
CA LYS A 316 -19.05 -0.82 6.43
C LYS A 316 -19.69 0.03 5.33
N VAL A 317 -18.94 0.97 4.76
CA VAL A 317 -19.43 1.95 3.79
C VAL A 317 -18.58 2.03 2.53
N GLY A 318 -17.47 1.30 2.46
CA GLY A 318 -16.57 1.25 1.32
C GLY A 318 -17.15 0.46 0.14
N TYR A 319 -16.68 0.78 -1.05
CA TYR A 319 -17.11 0.11 -2.29
C TYR A 319 -16.92 -1.40 -2.26
N PRO A 320 -15.80 -1.96 -1.76
CA PRO A 320 -15.60 -3.41 -1.75
C PRO A 320 -16.65 -4.19 -0.98
N GLY A 321 -17.36 -3.54 -0.05
CA GLY A 321 -18.45 -4.11 0.73
C GLY A 321 -19.80 -4.15 0.00
N ASP A 322 -19.92 -3.63 -1.24
CA ASP A 322 -21.16 -3.66 -2.01
C ASP A 322 -21.60 -5.09 -2.28
N GLY A 323 -22.86 -5.37 -1.99
CA GLY A 323 -23.44 -6.70 -2.09
C GLY A 323 -23.38 -7.36 -3.47
N ARG A 324 -23.06 -6.60 -4.52
CA ARG A 324 -22.94 -7.08 -5.91
C ARG A 324 -21.55 -7.61 -6.26
N TYR A 325 -20.51 -7.19 -5.54
CA TYR A 325 -19.12 -7.58 -5.79
C TYR A 325 -18.78 -8.99 -5.34
N LEU A 326 -17.70 -9.54 -5.86
CA LEU A 326 -17.26 -10.89 -5.59
C LEU A 326 -16.86 -11.06 -4.11
N GLU A 327 -17.38 -12.11 -3.46
CA GLU A 327 -17.02 -12.46 -2.09
C GLU A 327 -15.60 -13.03 -2.02
N PHE A 328 -14.76 -12.45 -1.21
CA PHE A 328 -13.35 -12.83 -1.08
C PHE A 328 -13.15 -14.16 -0.32
N HIS A 329 -13.92 -14.37 0.76
CA HIS A 329 -13.66 -15.46 1.70
C HIS A 329 -14.30 -16.79 1.29
N LYS A 330 -15.44 -16.75 0.56
CA LYS A 330 -16.15 -17.95 0.17
C LYS A 330 -15.56 -18.58 -1.08
N LYS A 331 -14.84 -19.70 -0.88
CA LYS A 331 -14.17 -20.46 -1.94
C LYS A 331 -14.81 -21.85 -2.09
N ARG A 332 -14.91 -22.35 -3.32
CA ARG A 332 -15.42 -23.71 -3.62
C ARG A 332 -14.28 -24.71 -3.49
N ALA A 333 -14.49 -25.75 -2.71
CA ALA A 333 -13.56 -26.88 -2.66
C ALA A 333 -13.83 -27.85 -3.84
N PRO A 334 -12.80 -28.50 -4.44
CA PRO A 334 -11.37 -28.33 -4.14
C PRO A 334 -10.69 -27.21 -4.93
N SER A 335 -11.38 -26.57 -5.88
CA SER A 335 -10.80 -25.65 -6.86
C SER A 335 -10.28 -24.35 -6.22
N GLY A 336 -10.91 -23.90 -5.13
CA GLY A 336 -10.62 -22.61 -4.50
C GLY A 336 -11.14 -21.41 -5.30
N HIS A 337 -11.97 -21.61 -6.35
CA HIS A 337 -12.60 -20.51 -7.07
C HIS A 337 -13.78 -19.89 -6.32
N ARG A 338 -14.10 -18.64 -6.65
CA ARG A 338 -15.15 -17.83 -6.02
C ARG A 338 -16.34 -17.70 -6.96
N TYR A 339 -17.55 -18.03 -6.47
CA TYR A 339 -18.78 -18.04 -7.26
C TYR A 339 -19.90 -17.24 -6.62
N TRP A 340 -19.62 -16.58 -5.49
CA TRP A 340 -20.62 -15.87 -4.71
C TRP A 340 -20.29 -14.37 -4.64
N ARG A 341 -21.30 -13.57 -4.41
CA ARG A 341 -21.19 -12.14 -4.18
C ARG A 341 -21.23 -11.83 -2.69
N VAL A 342 -20.78 -10.66 -2.31
CA VAL A 342 -20.81 -10.17 -0.91
C VAL A 342 -22.23 -10.24 -0.34
N THR A 343 -23.25 -9.95 -1.14
CA THR A 343 -24.67 -9.98 -0.77
C THR A 343 -25.00 -8.97 0.33
N ASP A 344 -24.48 -9.20 1.51
CA ASP A 344 -24.45 -8.32 2.68
C ASP A 344 -23.22 -8.72 3.52
N SER A 345 -22.44 -7.73 3.96
CA SER A 345 -21.21 -7.96 4.74
C SER A 345 -21.44 -8.66 6.08
N LYS A 346 -22.68 -8.63 6.60
CA LYS A 346 -23.07 -9.27 7.87
C LYS A 346 -23.55 -10.71 7.73
N LEU A 347 -23.78 -11.18 6.50
CA LEU A 347 -24.25 -12.55 6.26
C LEU A 347 -23.11 -13.55 6.38
N ASP A 348 -23.41 -14.68 7.01
CA ASP A 348 -22.51 -15.85 7.01
C ASP A 348 -22.21 -16.32 5.59
N LEU A 349 -21.04 -16.91 5.42
CA LEU A 349 -20.60 -17.42 4.11
C LEU A 349 -21.59 -18.43 3.50
N GLY A 350 -22.32 -19.21 4.34
CA GLY A 350 -23.37 -20.14 3.89
C GLY A 350 -24.50 -19.47 3.10
N HIS A 351 -24.86 -18.24 3.44
CA HIS A 351 -25.99 -17.50 2.91
C HIS A 351 -25.66 -16.53 1.78
N LYS A 352 -24.40 -16.47 1.33
CA LYS A 352 -24.01 -15.62 0.21
C LYS A 352 -24.64 -16.10 -1.08
N LEU A 353 -25.21 -15.15 -1.84
CA LEU A 353 -25.90 -15.41 -3.12
C LEU A 353 -24.90 -15.59 -4.27
N PRO A 354 -25.31 -16.24 -5.37
CA PRO A 354 -24.47 -16.36 -6.56
C PRO A 354 -24.03 -15.00 -7.11
N TYR A 355 -22.80 -14.95 -7.62
CA TYR A 355 -22.22 -13.77 -8.24
C TYR A 355 -22.90 -13.47 -9.58
N ASP A 356 -23.20 -12.18 -9.84
CA ASP A 356 -23.85 -11.71 -11.06
C ASP A 356 -23.02 -10.63 -11.74
N ARG A 357 -22.34 -10.99 -12.81
CA ARG A 357 -21.48 -10.07 -13.57
C ARG A 357 -22.23 -8.89 -14.20
N ALA A 358 -23.50 -9.05 -14.55
CA ALA A 358 -24.29 -7.98 -15.13
C ALA A 358 -24.59 -6.88 -14.09
N ALA A 359 -24.86 -7.28 -12.84
CA ALA A 359 -25.07 -6.35 -11.73
C ALA A 359 -23.81 -5.57 -11.35
N VAL A 360 -22.63 -6.15 -11.55
CA VAL A 360 -21.33 -5.53 -11.25
C VAL A 360 -21.06 -4.31 -12.13
N ALA A 361 -21.36 -4.36 -13.41
CA ALA A 361 -21.09 -3.25 -14.34
C ALA A 361 -21.79 -1.94 -13.90
N ALA A 362 -23.04 -2.05 -13.42
CA ALA A 362 -23.78 -0.90 -12.90
C ALA A 362 -23.18 -0.39 -11.57
N ALA A 363 -22.72 -1.29 -10.70
CA ALA A 363 -22.03 -0.93 -9.45
C ALA A 363 -20.73 -0.15 -9.74
N LEU A 364 -19.88 -0.68 -10.61
CA LEU A 364 -18.62 -0.05 -11.01
C LEU A 364 -18.85 1.36 -11.58
N ALA A 365 -19.82 1.50 -12.50
CA ALA A 365 -20.15 2.78 -13.09
C ALA A 365 -20.58 3.81 -12.03
N SER A 366 -21.43 3.41 -11.09
CA SER A 366 -21.91 4.27 -9.99
C SER A 366 -20.79 4.64 -9.02
N HIS A 367 -19.94 3.68 -8.64
CA HIS A 367 -18.85 3.93 -7.69
C HIS A 367 -17.74 4.79 -8.30
N ALA A 368 -17.38 4.56 -9.56
CA ALA A 368 -16.42 5.40 -10.26
C ALA A 368 -16.94 6.85 -10.39
N GLU A 369 -18.22 7.03 -10.70
CA GLU A 369 -18.83 8.36 -10.74
C GLU A 369 -18.86 9.03 -9.36
N HIS A 370 -19.21 8.29 -8.31
CA HIS A 370 -19.18 8.81 -6.94
C HIS A 370 -17.77 9.21 -6.53
N PHE A 371 -16.76 8.38 -6.82
CA PHE A 371 -15.37 8.67 -6.51
C PHE A 371 -14.88 9.94 -7.22
N VAL A 372 -15.18 10.10 -8.51
CA VAL A 372 -14.83 11.33 -9.25
C VAL A 372 -15.52 12.56 -8.64
N ARG A 373 -16.79 12.46 -8.23
CA ARG A 373 -17.46 13.56 -7.52
C ARG A 373 -16.80 13.91 -6.19
N LEU A 374 -16.31 12.94 -5.43
CA LEU A 374 -15.53 13.22 -4.21
C LEU A 374 -14.28 14.05 -4.53
N LEU A 375 -13.54 13.65 -5.58
CA LEU A 375 -12.35 14.39 -6.02
C LEU A 375 -12.69 15.81 -6.46
N GLU A 376 -13.78 16.00 -7.21
CA GLU A 376 -14.25 17.31 -7.68
C GLU A 376 -14.72 18.22 -6.55
N SER A 377 -15.19 17.63 -5.44
CA SER A 377 -15.70 18.36 -4.27
C SER A 377 -14.68 18.54 -3.15
N ALA A 378 -13.45 18.05 -3.32
CA ALA A 378 -12.42 18.11 -2.30
C ALA A 378 -12.25 19.54 -1.74
N PRO A 379 -12.18 19.77 -0.41
CA PRO A 379 -12.11 21.11 0.16
C PRO A 379 -10.88 21.90 -0.31
N SER A 380 -11.05 23.17 -0.64
CA SER A 380 -9.89 24.04 -0.94
C SER A 380 -9.13 24.34 0.35
N PRO A 381 -7.79 24.24 0.34
CA PRO A 381 -6.99 24.63 1.48
C PRO A 381 -7.12 26.13 1.78
N PRO A 382 -6.80 26.57 3.01
CA PRO A 382 -6.74 27.99 3.34
C PRO A 382 -5.86 28.76 2.35
N GLY A 383 -6.32 29.92 1.89
CA GLY A 383 -5.64 30.72 0.87
C GLY A 383 -6.17 30.50 -0.55
N GLY A 384 -7.10 29.55 -0.77
CA GLY A 384 -7.76 29.35 -2.06
C GLY A 384 -6.95 28.56 -3.10
N ASP A 385 -5.85 27.94 -2.69
CA ASP A 385 -5.04 27.05 -3.55
C ASP A 385 -5.85 25.86 -4.08
N ALA A 386 -5.37 25.26 -5.17
CA ALA A 386 -5.90 24.01 -5.68
C ALA A 386 -5.70 22.87 -4.64
N PRO A 387 -6.76 22.13 -4.27
CA PRO A 387 -6.59 21.03 -3.34
C PRO A 387 -5.79 19.88 -3.99
N VAL A 388 -4.89 19.28 -3.19
CA VAL A 388 -4.18 18.05 -3.53
C VAL A 388 -4.83 16.91 -2.77
N VAL A 389 -5.45 15.98 -3.49
CA VAL A 389 -6.11 14.80 -2.94
C VAL A 389 -5.18 13.61 -3.07
N VAL A 390 -4.71 13.08 -1.96
CA VAL A 390 -3.80 11.93 -1.91
C VAL A 390 -4.61 10.67 -1.63
N ALA A 391 -4.99 9.97 -2.67
CA ALA A 391 -5.70 8.70 -2.61
C ALA A 391 -4.68 7.55 -2.60
N MET A 392 -4.34 7.05 -1.41
CA MET A 392 -3.31 6.04 -1.24
C MET A 392 -3.85 4.76 -0.62
N PHE A 393 -3.42 3.62 -1.19
CA PHE A 393 -3.94 2.30 -0.90
C PHE A 393 -2.88 1.23 -1.06
N ASP A 394 -3.08 0.09 -0.39
CA ASP A 394 -2.38 -1.13 -0.79
C ASP A 394 -2.79 -1.51 -2.21
N PHE A 395 -1.80 -1.88 -3.00
CA PHE A 395 -2.04 -2.21 -4.40
C PHE A 395 -2.88 -3.48 -4.54
N GLU A 396 -2.64 -4.47 -3.69
CA GLU A 396 -3.31 -5.76 -3.67
C GLU A 396 -4.80 -5.66 -3.34
N LEU A 397 -5.24 -4.52 -2.79
CA LEU A 397 -6.65 -4.24 -2.61
C LEU A 397 -7.39 -4.28 -3.96
N PHE A 398 -6.78 -3.74 -5.02
CA PHE A 398 -7.36 -3.67 -6.35
C PHE A 398 -7.09 -4.94 -7.16
N GLY A 399 -7.99 -5.90 -7.06
CA GLY A 399 -7.97 -7.17 -7.78
C GLY A 399 -7.87 -8.39 -6.88
N HIS A 400 -6.93 -8.45 -5.94
CA HIS A 400 -6.77 -9.58 -5.05
C HIS A 400 -7.83 -9.61 -3.94
N TRP A 401 -7.94 -8.55 -3.13
CA TRP A 401 -8.96 -8.47 -2.07
C TRP A 401 -10.31 -7.97 -2.58
N TRP A 402 -10.32 -7.02 -3.49
CA TRP A 402 -11.49 -6.54 -4.20
C TRP A 402 -11.31 -6.85 -5.69
N PHE A 403 -11.90 -7.95 -6.14
CA PHE A 403 -11.68 -8.49 -7.49
C PHE A 403 -11.92 -7.47 -8.60
N GLU A 404 -12.95 -6.65 -8.46
CA GLU A 404 -13.31 -5.62 -9.43
C GLU A 404 -12.50 -4.32 -9.29
N GLY A 405 -11.52 -4.29 -8.40
CA GLY A 405 -10.76 -3.08 -8.10
C GLY A 405 -9.97 -2.52 -9.28
N VAL A 406 -9.40 -3.36 -10.14
CA VAL A 406 -8.72 -2.90 -11.36
C VAL A 406 -9.71 -2.30 -12.35
N ASP A 407 -10.87 -2.93 -12.54
CA ASP A 407 -11.93 -2.40 -13.41
C ASP A 407 -12.48 -1.07 -12.87
N PHE A 408 -12.55 -0.92 -11.55
CA PHE A 408 -12.90 0.36 -10.90
C PHE A 408 -11.89 1.45 -11.23
N LEU A 409 -10.58 1.18 -11.11
CA LEU A 409 -9.54 2.16 -11.46
C LEU A 409 -9.63 2.55 -12.94
N GLU A 410 -9.85 1.60 -13.83
CA GLU A 410 -10.05 1.87 -15.26
C GLU A 410 -11.28 2.76 -15.52
N ALA A 411 -12.40 2.48 -14.85
CA ALA A 411 -13.60 3.30 -14.93
C ALA A 411 -13.38 4.72 -14.38
N VAL A 412 -12.60 4.88 -13.31
CA VAL A 412 -12.22 6.19 -12.75
C VAL A 412 -11.38 6.97 -13.75
N PHE A 413 -10.32 6.40 -14.31
CA PHE A 413 -9.47 7.08 -15.30
C PHE A 413 -10.26 7.48 -16.55
N THR A 414 -11.15 6.61 -17.02
CA THR A 414 -12.01 6.89 -18.17
C THR A 414 -12.94 8.08 -17.91
N ARG A 415 -13.53 8.17 -16.72
CA ARG A 415 -14.41 9.29 -16.35
C ARG A 415 -13.65 10.60 -16.16
N LEU A 416 -12.45 10.55 -15.64
CA LEU A 416 -11.60 11.73 -15.43
C LEU A 416 -11.19 12.39 -16.75
N LEU A 417 -11.19 11.68 -17.88
CA LEU A 417 -10.95 12.27 -19.20
C LEU A 417 -11.94 13.41 -19.53
N GLY A 418 -13.17 13.32 -19.03
CA GLY A 418 -14.21 14.33 -19.25
C GLY A 418 -14.30 15.42 -18.17
N SER A 419 -13.46 15.38 -17.12
CA SER A 419 -13.52 16.35 -16.02
C SER A 419 -12.53 17.50 -16.22
N ASP A 420 -13.04 18.73 -16.18
CA ASP A 420 -12.22 19.96 -16.12
C ASP A 420 -11.90 20.38 -14.66
N LYS A 421 -12.36 19.60 -13.67
CA LYS A 421 -12.24 19.90 -12.24
C LYS A 421 -11.19 19.06 -11.51
N VAL A 422 -10.62 18.06 -12.16
CA VAL A 422 -9.59 17.18 -11.61
C VAL A 422 -8.41 17.08 -12.55
N VAL A 423 -7.21 17.30 -12.03
CA VAL A 423 -5.95 17.10 -12.76
C VAL A 423 -5.23 15.88 -12.19
N LEU A 424 -4.86 14.94 -13.06
CA LEU A 424 -4.05 13.78 -12.68
C LEU A 424 -2.56 14.17 -12.61
N ARG A 425 -1.91 13.85 -11.50
CA ARG A 425 -0.46 14.04 -11.31
C ARG A 425 0.15 12.86 -10.56
N THR A 426 1.40 12.56 -10.86
CA THR A 426 2.24 11.77 -9.94
C THR A 426 2.64 12.63 -8.74
N ALA A 427 3.12 12.03 -7.67
CA ALA A 427 3.53 12.77 -6.47
C ALA A 427 4.64 13.78 -6.76
N SER A 428 5.64 13.41 -7.59
CA SER A 428 6.68 14.36 -8.02
C SER A 428 6.12 15.51 -8.86
N GLU A 429 5.17 15.26 -9.76
CA GLU A 429 4.52 16.30 -10.56
C GLU A 429 3.67 17.23 -9.67
N ALA A 430 2.98 16.68 -8.66
CA ALA A 430 2.21 17.45 -7.70
C ALA A 430 3.12 18.33 -6.82
N LEU A 431 4.22 17.79 -6.30
CA LEU A 431 5.20 18.53 -5.51
C LEU A 431 5.83 19.67 -6.31
N ALA A 432 6.14 19.43 -7.59
CA ALA A 432 6.69 20.48 -8.47
C ALA A 432 5.68 21.60 -8.78
N ALA A 433 4.40 21.25 -8.91
CA ALA A 433 3.32 22.21 -9.20
C ALA A 433 2.85 22.99 -7.96
N SER A 434 2.99 22.42 -6.78
CA SER A 434 2.55 23.00 -5.50
C SER A 434 3.66 22.80 -4.46
N PRO A 435 4.73 23.61 -4.50
CA PRO A 435 5.82 23.48 -3.54
C PRO A 435 5.29 23.59 -2.11
N ALA A 436 5.81 22.74 -1.22
CA ALA A 436 5.39 22.66 0.17
C ALA A 436 5.86 23.88 0.98
N PRO A 437 5.00 24.87 1.27
CA PRO A 437 5.42 26.08 1.96
C PRO A 437 5.57 25.90 3.46
N ASP A 438 4.77 25.01 4.05
CA ASP A 438 4.67 24.84 5.49
C ASP A 438 5.62 23.76 5.99
N VAL A 439 6.41 24.11 7.02
CA VAL A 439 7.21 23.14 7.77
C VAL A 439 6.41 22.69 8.98
N LEU A 440 6.21 21.36 9.09
CA LEU A 440 5.49 20.74 10.20
C LEU A 440 6.43 20.11 11.21
N GLY A 441 6.05 20.15 12.50
CA GLY A 441 6.49 19.16 13.46
C GLY A 441 5.49 18.00 13.45
N LEU A 442 5.78 16.90 12.80
CA LEU A 442 4.93 15.71 12.83
C LEU A 442 5.09 14.95 14.15
N SER A 443 4.04 14.30 14.60
CA SER A 443 4.11 13.31 15.68
C SER A 443 4.55 11.96 15.13
N SER A 444 4.99 11.06 16.01
CA SER A 444 5.06 9.64 15.70
C SER A 444 3.68 9.09 15.38
N GLY A 445 3.60 8.16 14.43
CA GLY A 445 2.35 7.51 14.08
C GLY A 445 2.45 6.68 12.81
N THR A 446 1.35 6.01 12.48
CA THR A 446 1.22 5.08 11.35
C THR A 446 -0.23 5.05 10.87
N TRP A 447 -0.52 4.36 9.79
CA TRP A 447 -1.90 4.15 9.32
C TRP A 447 -2.60 2.96 9.99
N GLY A 448 -1.91 2.23 10.85
CA GLY A 448 -2.44 1.09 11.57
C GLY A 448 -3.56 1.44 12.54
N ARG A 449 -4.18 0.41 13.11
CA ARG A 449 -5.25 0.55 14.12
C ARG A 449 -4.80 1.47 15.26
N GLY A 450 -5.60 2.48 15.55
CA GLY A 450 -5.30 3.47 16.60
C GLY A 450 -4.28 4.54 16.21
N GLY A 451 -3.69 4.48 15.00
CA GLY A 451 -2.80 5.51 14.47
C GLY A 451 -1.41 5.58 15.11
N ASP A 452 -1.11 4.71 16.04
CA ASP A 452 0.16 4.56 16.75
C ASP A 452 0.88 3.25 16.36
N PHE A 453 1.88 2.83 17.13
CA PHE A 453 2.67 1.64 16.84
C PHE A 453 2.13 0.36 17.48
N GLN A 454 0.95 0.37 18.13
CA GLN A 454 0.43 -0.75 18.92
C GLN A 454 0.25 -2.05 18.13
N VAL A 455 -0.04 -2.00 16.84
CA VAL A 455 -0.14 -3.19 15.98
C VAL A 455 1.21 -3.92 15.88
N TRP A 456 2.31 -3.18 15.87
CA TRP A 456 3.65 -3.72 15.71
C TRP A 456 4.42 -3.85 17.03
N TRP A 457 4.01 -3.14 18.07
CA TRP A 457 4.66 -3.15 19.38
C TRP A 457 3.62 -3.25 20.50
N ASN A 458 3.44 -4.45 21.01
CA ASN A 458 2.54 -4.81 22.10
C ASN A 458 3.05 -6.07 22.82
N ASP A 459 2.33 -6.53 23.86
CA ASP A 459 2.74 -7.68 24.67
C ASP A 459 2.93 -8.97 23.85
N HIS A 460 2.22 -9.14 22.74
CA HIS A 460 2.35 -10.31 21.87
C HIS A 460 3.59 -10.26 20.98
N THR A 461 4.14 -9.07 20.72
CA THR A 461 5.25 -8.86 19.77
C THR A 461 6.60 -8.55 20.45
N ILE A 462 6.63 -8.37 21.79
CA ILE A 462 7.89 -8.10 22.53
C ILE A 462 8.95 -9.17 22.28
N ALA A 463 8.56 -10.45 22.24
CA ALA A 463 9.49 -11.55 21.99
C ALA A 463 10.17 -11.43 20.61
N TYR A 464 9.44 -11.03 19.57
CA TYR A 464 9.99 -10.75 18.26
C TYR A 464 11.02 -9.60 18.30
N TRP A 465 10.72 -8.49 18.97
CA TRP A 465 11.64 -7.35 19.06
C TRP A 465 12.92 -7.68 19.83
N LYS A 466 12.86 -8.58 20.80
CA LYS A 466 14.08 -9.09 21.49
C LYS A 466 14.99 -9.86 20.53
N GLU A 467 14.42 -10.66 19.63
CA GLU A 467 15.20 -11.37 18.61
C GLU A 467 15.83 -10.38 17.61
N VAL A 468 15.05 -9.38 17.15
CA VAL A 468 15.57 -8.33 16.26
C VAL A 468 16.74 -7.57 16.91
N ASP A 469 16.59 -7.17 18.17
CA ASP A 469 17.64 -6.48 18.92
C ASP A 469 18.91 -7.34 19.10
N ALA A 470 18.74 -8.63 19.44
CA ALA A 470 19.86 -9.56 19.61
C ALA A 470 20.62 -9.77 18.29
N VAL A 471 19.91 -9.94 17.18
CA VAL A 471 20.49 -10.09 15.84
C VAL A 471 21.25 -8.82 15.44
N GLU A 472 20.67 -7.64 15.66
CA GLU A 472 21.30 -6.37 15.31
C GLU A 472 22.56 -6.09 16.13
N ARG A 473 22.54 -6.33 17.44
CA ARG A 473 23.73 -6.22 18.30
C ARG A 473 24.85 -7.15 17.85
N ALA A 474 24.50 -8.39 17.48
CA ALA A 474 25.48 -9.33 16.95
C ALA A 474 26.05 -8.86 15.61
N LEU A 475 25.19 -8.36 14.70
CA LEU A 475 25.60 -7.87 13.39
C LEU A 475 26.56 -6.68 13.51
N GLU A 476 26.32 -5.75 14.44
CA GLU A 476 27.27 -4.66 14.74
C GLU A 476 28.66 -5.16 15.19
N MET A 477 28.72 -6.26 15.93
CA MET A 477 30.01 -6.87 16.32
C MET A 477 30.70 -7.48 15.08
N PHE A 478 29.96 -8.10 14.18
CA PHE A 478 30.51 -8.64 12.94
C PHE A 478 30.97 -7.53 11.99
N GLU A 479 30.28 -6.41 11.92
CA GLU A 479 30.69 -5.24 11.14
C GLU A 479 32.07 -4.71 11.56
N LYS A 480 32.35 -4.65 12.85
CA LYS A 480 33.65 -4.19 13.38
C LYS A 480 34.85 -5.05 12.94
N ARG A 481 34.58 -6.30 12.58
CA ARG A 481 35.60 -7.27 12.10
C ARG A 481 35.29 -7.78 10.67
N ARG A 482 34.50 -7.04 9.91
CA ARG A 482 34.04 -7.41 8.57
C ARG A 482 35.18 -7.88 7.65
N ALA A 483 36.35 -7.22 7.71
CA ALA A 483 37.50 -7.57 6.88
C ALA A 483 38.02 -9.01 7.11
N ALA A 484 37.70 -9.63 8.23
CA ALA A 484 38.05 -11.01 8.55
C ALA A 484 37.00 -12.04 8.16
N ILE A 485 35.84 -11.60 7.69
CA ILE A 485 34.69 -12.46 7.32
C ILE A 485 34.59 -12.51 5.80
N PRO A 486 34.43 -13.70 5.18
CA PRO A 486 34.22 -13.80 3.75
C PRO A 486 33.02 -12.93 3.30
N PRO A 487 33.17 -12.08 2.26
CA PRO A 487 32.11 -11.16 1.84
C PRO A 487 30.75 -11.82 1.59
N PRO A 488 30.64 -13.02 0.95
CA PRO A 488 29.35 -13.68 0.78
C PRO A 488 28.70 -14.10 2.11
N LEU A 489 29.50 -14.51 3.10
CA LEU A 489 28.99 -14.90 4.42
C LEU A 489 28.47 -13.69 5.19
N PHE A 490 29.19 -12.55 5.11
CA PHE A 490 28.73 -11.32 5.73
C PHE A 490 27.44 -10.80 5.08
N ALA A 491 27.34 -10.84 3.74
CA ALA A 491 26.13 -10.48 3.01
C ALA A 491 24.92 -11.36 3.41
N ALA A 492 25.14 -12.66 3.65
CA ALA A 492 24.09 -13.54 4.13
C ALA A 492 23.63 -13.21 5.56
N LEU A 493 24.55 -12.79 6.45
CA LEU A 493 24.19 -12.28 7.79
C LEU A 493 23.30 -11.03 7.69
N GLU A 494 23.71 -10.04 6.89
CA GLU A 494 22.93 -8.83 6.66
C GLU A 494 21.54 -9.17 6.09
N GLN A 495 21.46 -10.10 5.15
CA GLN A 495 20.20 -10.52 4.55
C GLN A 495 19.23 -11.14 5.56
N GLN A 496 19.71 -12.04 6.44
CA GLN A 496 18.86 -12.62 7.47
C GLN A 496 18.37 -11.56 8.46
N ALA A 497 19.19 -10.59 8.81
CA ALA A 497 18.77 -9.46 9.65
C ALA A 497 17.69 -8.62 8.95
N LEU A 498 17.85 -8.31 7.66
CA LEU A 498 16.84 -7.57 6.88
C LEU A 498 15.51 -8.33 6.81
N LEU A 499 15.54 -9.64 6.53
CA LEU A 499 14.33 -10.47 6.42
C LEU A 499 13.60 -10.62 7.75
N LEU A 500 14.35 -10.74 8.85
CA LEU A 500 13.78 -10.77 10.20
C LEU A 500 13.01 -9.48 10.54
N GLN A 501 13.42 -8.32 10.03
CA GLN A 501 12.86 -7.00 10.34
C GLN A 501 11.55 -6.68 9.61
N SER A 502 11.04 -7.56 8.74
CA SER A 502 9.79 -7.31 8.00
C SER A 502 8.64 -6.98 8.95
N SER A 503 7.89 -5.90 8.64
CA SER A 503 6.72 -5.47 9.42
C SER A 503 5.59 -6.49 9.42
N ASP A 504 5.60 -7.42 8.47
CA ASP A 504 4.61 -8.49 8.35
C ASP A 504 4.59 -9.40 9.58
N TRP A 505 5.76 -9.71 10.15
CA TRP A 505 5.83 -10.68 11.24
C TRP A 505 5.05 -10.20 12.48
N PRO A 506 5.34 -9.03 13.07
CA PRO A 506 4.57 -8.53 14.20
C PRO A 506 3.10 -8.23 13.82
N PHE A 507 2.81 -7.81 12.58
CA PHE A 507 1.44 -7.60 12.11
C PHE A 507 0.61 -8.89 12.10
N LEU A 508 1.15 -9.98 11.57
CA LEU A 508 0.46 -11.28 11.54
C LEU A 508 0.29 -11.88 12.94
N ILE A 509 1.24 -11.62 13.86
CA ILE A 509 1.13 -12.02 15.26
C ILE A 509 -0.01 -11.27 15.95
N ASP A 510 -0.09 -9.94 15.81
CA ASP A 510 -1.11 -9.11 16.48
C ASP A 510 -2.53 -9.44 15.97
N ASN A 511 -2.69 -9.63 14.66
CA ASN A 511 -3.99 -9.91 14.08
C ASN A 511 -4.40 -11.39 14.18
N GLU A 512 -3.55 -12.26 14.68
CA GLU A 512 -3.74 -13.71 14.80
C GLU A 512 -4.05 -14.42 13.47
N VAL A 513 -3.94 -13.69 12.35
CA VAL A 513 -4.09 -14.24 11.00
C VAL A 513 -2.74 -14.81 10.58
N SER A 514 -2.66 -16.14 10.47
CA SER A 514 -1.41 -16.81 10.10
C SER A 514 -0.22 -16.58 11.06
N LYS A 515 -0.53 -16.46 12.35
CA LYS A 515 0.47 -16.29 13.42
C LYS A 515 1.53 -17.38 13.43
N ASP A 516 1.13 -18.63 13.27
CA ASP A 516 2.01 -19.80 13.18
C ASP A 516 3.02 -19.70 12.03
N TYR A 517 2.59 -19.15 10.89
CA TYR A 517 3.47 -18.88 9.77
C TYR A 517 4.50 -17.79 10.11
N ALA A 518 4.07 -16.67 10.67
CA ALA A 518 4.98 -15.60 11.09
C ALA A 518 6.02 -16.09 12.12
N GLU A 519 5.57 -16.80 13.15
CA GLU A 519 6.47 -17.39 14.15
C GLU A 519 7.46 -18.41 13.55
N THR A 520 7.03 -19.17 12.54
CA THR A 520 7.93 -20.10 11.84
C THR A 520 8.99 -19.32 11.06
N ARG A 521 8.60 -18.27 10.32
CA ARG A 521 9.53 -17.44 9.56
C ARG A 521 10.55 -16.73 10.47
N ILE A 522 10.09 -16.19 11.60
CA ILE A 522 10.99 -15.58 12.61
C ILE A 522 12.01 -16.62 13.09
N ARG A 523 11.57 -17.83 13.48
CA ARG A 523 12.48 -18.91 13.94
C ARG A 523 13.50 -19.32 12.86
N GLU A 524 13.06 -19.37 11.59
CA GLU A 524 13.95 -19.68 10.46
C GLU A 524 15.03 -18.58 10.33
N HIS A 525 14.66 -17.32 10.22
CA HIS A 525 15.62 -16.23 10.04
C HIS A 525 16.57 -16.08 11.22
N VAL A 526 16.08 -16.19 12.44
CA VAL A 526 16.92 -16.19 13.67
C VAL A 526 17.87 -17.38 13.68
N GLY A 527 17.35 -18.59 13.40
CA GLY A 527 18.15 -19.80 13.35
C GLY A 527 19.28 -19.74 12.32
N ASP A 528 18.95 -19.27 11.13
CA ASP A 528 19.91 -19.13 10.02
C ASP A 528 20.93 -18.03 10.32
N PHE A 529 20.51 -16.88 10.86
CA PHE A 529 21.46 -15.86 11.29
C PHE A 529 22.49 -16.41 12.27
N TRP A 530 22.06 -17.09 13.32
CA TRP A 530 22.98 -17.65 14.32
C TRP A 530 23.81 -18.82 13.77
N HIS A 531 23.32 -19.53 12.77
CA HIS A 531 24.11 -20.56 12.09
C HIS A 531 25.25 -19.92 11.29
N LEU A 532 24.96 -18.88 10.50
CA LEU A 532 25.95 -18.11 9.75
C LEU A 532 26.92 -17.38 10.69
N ALA A 533 26.43 -16.85 11.82
CA ALA A 533 27.24 -16.21 12.85
C ALA A 533 28.31 -17.16 13.43
N ARG A 534 27.96 -18.42 13.70
CA ARG A 534 28.91 -19.44 14.13
C ARG A 534 29.99 -19.73 13.09
N MET A 535 29.64 -19.74 11.80
CA MET A 535 30.61 -19.86 10.71
C MET A 535 31.58 -18.67 10.70
N ALA A 536 31.06 -17.45 10.86
CA ALA A 536 31.86 -16.23 10.90
C ALA A 536 32.77 -16.16 12.14
N ASP A 537 32.34 -16.70 13.27
CA ASP A 537 33.12 -16.75 14.50
C ASP A 537 34.26 -17.79 14.45
N SER A 538 33.96 -18.97 13.94
CA SER A 538 34.90 -20.09 13.86
C SER A 538 35.88 -19.99 12.68
N GLY A 539 35.54 -19.23 11.66
CA GLY A 539 36.20 -19.22 10.35
C GLY A 539 36.00 -20.51 9.54
N LEU A 540 35.14 -21.42 10.00
CA LEU A 540 34.82 -22.66 9.31
C LEU A 540 33.44 -22.55 8.65
N VAL A 541 33.40 -22.55 7.33
CA VAL A 541 32.15 -22.48 6.56
C VAL A 541 31.65 -23.89 6.26
N ASP A 542 30.40 -24.17 6.65
CA ASP A 542 29.66 -25.33 6.17
C ASP A 542 29.07 -24.95 4.80
N ASP A 543 29.76 -25.31 3.72
CA ASP A 543 29.38 -24.96 2.35
C ASP A 543 27.99 -25.47 1.98
N ALA A 544 27.57 -26.62 2.49
CA ALA A 544 26.26 -27.20 2.17
C ALA A 544 25.13 -26.39 2.84
N ALA A 545 25.27 -26.08 4.11
CA ALA A 545 24.31 -25.29 4.87
C ALA A 545 24.28 -23.83 4.36
N PHE A 546 25.44 -23.22 4.09
CA PHE A 546 25.53 -21.89 3.51
C PHE A 546 24.81 -21.82 2.14
N ALA A 547 25.09 -22.76 1.24
CA ALA A 547 24.47 -22.83 -0.07
C ALA A 547 22.95 -23.03 -0.01
N ALA A 548 22.46 -23.81 0.98
CA ALA A 548 21.03 -24.02 1.18
C ALA A 548 20.32 -22.74 1.60
N ILE A 549 20.88 -21.99 2.56
CA ILE A 549 20.34 -20.68 3.01
C ILE A 549 20.39 -19.67 1.86
N ALA A 550 21.53 -19.50 1.21
CA ALA A 550 21.69 -18.55 0.10
C ALA A 550 20.78 -18.86 -1.10
N LYS A 551 20.50 -20.15 -1.39
CA LYS A 551 19.58 -20.56 -2.44
C LYS A 551 18.12 -20.26 -2.10
N ARG A 552 17.72 -20.44 -0.85
CA ARG A 552 16.35 -20.20 -0.40
C ARG A 552 16.03 -18.72 -0.38
N ASP A 553 16.88 -17.92 0.29
CA ASP A 553 16.69 -16.49 0.56
C ASP A 553 17.55 -15.64 -0.39
N ARG A 554 17.32 -15.79 -1.68
CA ARG A 554 18.14 -15.13 -2.70
C ARG A 554 17.66 -13.71 -3.02
N LEU A 555 17.92 -12.78 -2.10
CA LEU A 555 17.50 -11.37 -2.22
C LEU A 555 18.71 -10.43 -2.05
N PHE A 556 18.68 -9.27 -2.70
CA PHE A 556 19.64 -8.17 -2.52
C PHE A 556 21.13 -8.53 -2.74
N GLU A 557 21.45 -9.67 -3.37
CA GLU A 557 22.85 -10.13 -3.54
C GLU A 557 23.79 -9.07 -4.13
N PRO A 558 23.44 -8.35 -5.20
CA PRO A 558 24.33 -7.35 -5.77
C PRO A 558 24.57 -6.16 -4.83
N GLU A 559 23.56 -5.76 -4.10
CA GLU A 559 23.58 -4.59 -3.20
C GLU A 559 24.38 -4.87 -1.93
N LEU A 560 24.25 -6.07 -1.36
CA LEU A 560 24.96 -6.46 -0.15
C LEU A 560 26.41 -6.84 -0.43
N ALA A 561 26.69 -7.47 -1.56
CA ALA A 561 28.05 -7.84 -1.96
C ALA A 561 28.92 -6.63 -2.32
N SER A 562 28.31 -5.50 -2.69
CA SER A 562 29.03 -4.27 -3.07
C SER A 562 29.37 -3.34 -1.90
N ARG A 563 28.88 -3.62 -0.71
CA ARG A 563 29.15 -2.89 0.53
C ARG A 563 30.37 -3.46 1.21
#